data_f537eda809088bcae6a2192874c76142
#
_entry.id   f537eda809088bcae6a2192874c76142
#
_cell.length_a   1.000
_cell.length_b   1.000
_cell.length_c   1.000
_cell.angle_alpha   90.00
_cell.angle_beta   90.00
_cell.angle_gamma   90.00
#
_symmetry.space_group_name_H-M   'P 1'
#
loop_
_entity.id
_entity.type
_entity.pdbx_description
1 polymer ?
#
loop_
_entity_poly.entity_id
_entity_poly.type
_entity_poly.pdbx_seq_one_letter_code
_entity_poly.pdbx_strand_id
1 'polypeptide(L)'
;MFNFIINGTCSKGCSFCFTEEVARLQHSLGEMTPSFVERLLDHYNFDSRQGVDSDVRILGGEPTQHSNFTGVMDVFIKKRLKINLVSNLLFGESIKDYIVKNIRAFRWMLPNSAELDEKNRLKTWKKNYLALYDAYESTWGFEQSPRLYLSLTVSRDFKERNHFEYIKWLVAQVHNKVNAIRIGLDLTGTYLINNKELGKELTKILRFGEANNISVVSDCQVPPCLWEGKTYESVMLNSRGFATFTDRKSETTCGFLPIDVFPDGTSTQCYPLKGTVNVNDVFGLPGEVKRKSLESEYQKKYVDNYKRYNIPRECIDCVFYKKGCNGICAGCLNGESNE
;
A
#
# COMPACT_ATOMS: atom_id res chain seq x y z
N MET A 1 -11.83 -3.61 -2.87
CA MET A 1 -11.54 -2.32 -2.19
C MET A 1 -11.17 -1.29 -3.24
N PHE A 2 -11.71 -0.07 -3.14
CA PHE A 2 -11.34 1.03 -4.03
C PHE A 2 -10.22 1.85 -3.40
N ASN A 3 -9.22 2.14 -4.21
CA ASN A 3 -8.18 3.10 -3.92
C ASN A 3 -8.47 4.38 -4.73
N PHE A 4 -8.52 5.50 -4.06
CA PHE A 4 -8.71 6.81 -4.69
C PHE A 4 -7.35 7.50 -4.78
N ILE A 5 -6.87 7.69 -6.00
CA ILE A 5 -5.63 8.43 -6.30
C ILE A 5 -6.04 9.89 -6.47
N ILE A 6 -6.12 10.64 -5.36
CA ILE A 6 -6.78 11.95 -5.36
C ILE A 6 -5.98 13.07 -6.02
N ASN A 7 -4.65 12.91 -6.13
CA ASN A 7 -3.74 13.84 -6.80
C ASN A 7 -2.45 13.17 -7.26
N GLY A 8 -1.67 13.84 -8.10
CA GLY A 8 -0.33 13.39 -8.52
C GLY A 8 0.82 14.15 -7.86
N THR A 9 0.54 15.20 -7.08
CA THR A 9 1.56 16.06 -6.50
C THR A 9 2.21 15.42 -5.28
N CYS A 10 3.55 15.43 -5.21
CA CYS A 10 4.32 15.02 -4.03
C CYS A 10 5.65 15.76 -3.98
N SER A 11 5.96 16.40 -2.87
CA SER A 11 7.22 17.13 -2.66
C SER A 11 8.38 16.26 -2.17
N LYS A 12 8.15 14.97 -1.89
CA LYS A 12 9.16 14.13 -1.25
C LYS A 12 10.18 13.55 -2.22
N GLY A 13 9.78 13.11 -3.41
CA GLY A 13 10.66 12.59 -4.45
C GLY A 13 11.47 11.36 -4.01
N CYS A 14 10.80 10.33 -3.47
CA CYS A 14 11.47 9.10 -3.02
C CYS A 14 12.11 8.36 -4.21
N SER A 15 13.34 7.85 -4.03
CA SER A 15 14.09 7.17 -5.09
C SER A 15 13.44 5.87 -5.61
N PHE A 16 12.60 5.24 -4.80
CA PHE A 16 11.85 4.01 -5.11
C PHE A 16 10.36 4.28 -5.37
N CYS A 17 10.02 5.53 -5.70
CA CYS A 17 8.63 5.89 -5.89
C CYS A 17 8.08 5.24 -7.16
N PHE A 18 7.29 4.17 -7.01
CA PHE A 18 6.61 3.51 -8.12
C PHE A 18 5.62 4.46 -8.85
N THR A 19 5.41 5.66 -8.29
CA THR A 19 4.58 6.69 -8.90
C THR A 19 5.36 7.65 -9.79
N GLU A 20 6.70 7.57 -9.90
CA GLU A 20 7.47 8.57 -10.62
C GLU A 20 7.09 8.63 -12.11
N GLU A 21 6.99 7.50 -12.77
CA GLU A 21 6.50 7.42 -14.14
C GLU A 21 5.03 7.81 -14.25
N VAL A 22 4.25 7.43 -13.26
CA VAL A 22 2.84 7.77 -13.16
C VAL A 22 2.63 9.20 -12.64
N ALA A 23 3.54 9.76 -11.84
CA ALA A 23 3.48 11.16 -11.41
C ALA A 23 3.67 12.10 -12.61
N ARG A 24 4.52 11.76 -13.57
CA ARG A 24 4.59 12.52 -14.84
C ARG A 24 3.25 12.52 -15.57
N LEU A 25 2.56 11.39 -15.60
CA LEU A 25 1.20 11.29 -16.15
C LEU A 25 0.18 11.95 -15.21
N GLN A 26 0.33 11.83 -13.90
CA GLN A 26 -0.63 12.35 -12.92
C GLN A 26 -0.60 13.86 -12.76
N HIS A 27 0.55 14.53 -12.95
CA HIS A 27 0.56 15.99 -13.03
C HIS A 27 -0.35 16.52 -14.13
N SER A 28 -0.56 15.73 -15.19
CA SER A 28 -1.51 16.04 -16.26
C SER A 28 -2.96 15.71 -15.93
N LEU A 29 -3.23 14.85 -14.93
CA LEU A 29 -4.57 14.39 -14.59
C LEU A 29 -5.31 15.29 -13.58
N GLY A 30 -4.60 16.23 -12.96
CA GLY A 30 -5.18 17.17 -11.99
C GLY A 30 -5.49 16.54 -10.62
N GLU A 31 -6.52 17.04 -9.98
CA GLU A 31 -6.96 16.63 -8.64
C GLU A 31 -8.42 16.17 -8.65
N MET A 32 -8.76 15.16 -7.86
CA MET A 32 -10.15 14.74 -7.69
C MET A 32 -10.96 15.81 -6.95
N THR A 33 -12.00 16.32 -7.56
CA THR A 33 -12.89 17.24 -6.87
C THR A 33 -13.81 16.50 -5.89
N PRO A 34 -14.28 17.15 -4.81
CA PRO A 34 -15.30 16.57 -3.92
C PRO A 34 -16.54 16.07 -4.66
N SER A 35 -17.00 16.83 -5.67
CA SER A 35 -18.16 16.46 -6.49
C SER A 35 -17.91 15.22 -7.36
N PHE A 36 -16.69 15.04 -7.87
CA PHE A 36 -16.32 13.82 -8.58
C PHE A 36 -16.38 12.61 -7.66
N VAL A 37 -15.79 12.72 -6.45
CA VAL A 37 -15.80 11.65 -5.44
C VAL A 37 -17.24 11.32 -5.03
N GLU A 38 -18.07 12.33 -4.73
CA GLU A 38 -19.46 12.11 -4.35
C GLU A 38 -20.23 11.37 -5.44
N ARG A 39 -20.11 11.80 -6.70
CA ARG A 39 -20.73 11.13 -7.85
C ARG A 39 -20.28 9.68 -8.02
N LEU A 40 -18.98 9.40 -7.81
CA LEU A 40 -18.44 8.04 -7.90
C LEU A 40 -18.99 7.14 -6.79
N LEU A 41 -19.04 7.64 -5.56
CA LEU A 41 -19.58 6.90 -4.43
C LEU A 41 -21.09 6.63 -4.61
N ASP A 42 -21.84 7.58 -5.16
CA ASP A 42 -23.27 7.42 -5.46
C ASP A 42 -23.47 6.40 -6.59
N HIS A 43 -22.68 6.48 -7.66
CA HIS A 43 -22.75 5.55 -8.79
C HIS A 43 -22.59 4.08 -8.37
N TYR A 44 -21.67 3.80 -7.44
CA TYR A 44 -21.43 2.45 -6.93
C TYR A 44 -22.15 2.13 -5.61
N ASN A 45 -23.11 2.95 -5.19
CA ASN A 45 -23.87 2.77 -3.95
C ASN A 45 -22.97 2.52 -2.71
N PHE A 46 -21.87 3.26 -2.60
CA PHE A 46 -21.05 3.22 -1.39
C PHE A 46 -21.82 3.84 -0.21
N ASP A 47 -22.40 3.00 0.62
CA ASP A 47 -23.03 3.41 1.88
C ASP A 47 -22.70 2.38 2.96
N SER A 48 -22.14 2.85 4.07
CA SER A 48 -21.81 2.01 5.22
C SER A 48 -23.02 1.29 5.84
N ARG A 49 -24.24 1.79 5.58
CA ARG A 49 -25.49 1.21 6.08
C ARG A 49 -25.86 -0.11 5.41
N GLN A 50 -25.26 -0.42 4.25
CA GLN A 50 -25.60 -1.63 3.49
C GLN A 50 -24.65 -2.80 3.78
N GLY A 51 -23.74 -2.69 4.76
CA GLY A 51 -22.83 -3.77 5.17
C GLY A 51 -21.78 -4.18 4.14
N VAL A 52 -21.69 -3.46 3.01
CA VAL A 52 -20.74 -3.74 1.93
C VAL A 52 -19.61 -2.73 2.00
N ASP A 53 -18.40 -3.21 2.28
CA ASP A 53 -17.11 -2.49 2.29
C ASP A 53 -17.19 -1.00 2.67
N SER A 54 -17.25 -0.76 3.95
CA SER A 54 -17.20 0.59 4.51
C SER A 54 -15.83 1.28 4.39
N ASP A 55 -14.85 0.61 3.80
CA ASP A 55 -13.46 1.08 3.76
C ASP A 55 -13.08 1.59 2.38
N VAL A 56 -12.47 2.77 2.35
CA VAL A 56 -11.81 3.33 1.18
C VAL A 56 -10.34 3.58 1.49
N ARG A 57 -9.47 3.45 0.49
CA ARG A 57 -8.07 3.81 0.63
C ARG A 57 -7.78 5.06 -0.18
N ILE A 58 -7.12 6.02 0.46
CA ILE A 58 -6.74 7.29 -0.14
C ILE A 58 -5.23 7.28 -0.39
N LEU A 59 -4.89 7.46 -1.65
CA LEU A 59 -3.53 7.53 -2.15
C LEU A 59 -3.39 8.73 -3.09
N GLY A 60 -2.19 8.90 -3.64
CA GLY A 60 -1.87 9.93 -4.62
C GLY A 60 -0.37 10.01 -4.77
N GLY A 61 0.13 11.13 -5.21
CA GLY A 61 1.51 11.52 -4.92
C GLY A 61 1.66 11.65 -3.40
N GLU A 62 1.17 12.75 -2.85
CA GLU A 62 0.93 12.92 -1.43
C GLU A 62 -0.50 13.46 -1.24
N PRO A 63 -1.44 12.66 -0.72
CA PRO A 63 -2.84 13.07 -0.61
C PRO A 63 -3.06 14.35 0.17
N THR A 64 -2.25 14.61 1.21
CA THR A 64 -2.36 15.79 2.06
C THR A 64 -1.89 17.09 1.37
N GLN A 65 -1.27 16.99 0.19
CA GLN A 65 -0.93 18.13 -0.67
C GLN A 65 -2.03 18.47 -1.68
N HIS A 66 -3.13 17.73 -1.70
CA HIS A 66 -4.30 18.07 -2.49
C HIS A 66 -4.86 19.44 -2.07
N SER A 67 -5.15 20.32 -3.03
CA SER A 67 -5.57 21.71 -2.78
C SER A 67 -6.83 21.82 -1.90
N ASN A 68 -7.72 20.84 -1.98
CA ASN A 68 -8.95 20.74 -1.17
C ASN A 68 -9.03 19.38 -0.46
N PHE A 69 -7.96 18.99 0.23
CA PHE A 69 -7.90 17.71 0.96
C PHE A 69 -9.08 17.51 1.91
N THR A 70 -9.37 18.51 2.74
CA THR A 70 -10.45 18.43 3.74
C THR A 70 -11.81 18.25 3.08
N GLY A 71 -12.10 18.99 2.01
CA GLY A 71 -13.36 18.86 1.27
C GLY A 71 -13.56 17.48 0.66
N VAL A 72 -12.48 16.85 0.15
CA VAL A 72 -12.52 15.46 -0.34
C VAL A 72 -12.77 14.49 0.80
N MET A 73 -12.06 14.63 1.93
CA MET A 73 -12.27 13.76 3.10
C MET A 73 -13.67 13.90 3.69
N ASP A 74 -14.24 15.12 3.71
CA ASP A 74 -15.59 15.36 4.23
C ASP A 74 -16.67 14.60 3.45
N VAL A 75 -16.47 14.34 2.14
CA VAL A 75 -17.37 13.50 1.34
C VAL A 75 -17.40 12.06 1.89
N PHE A 76 -16.23 11.47 2.15
CA PHE A 76 -16.16 10.13 2.72
C PHE A 76 -16.74 10.07 4.13
N ILE A 77 -16.46 11.08 4.96
CA ILE A 77 -16.97 11.18 6.34
C ILE A 77 -18.51 11.30 6.34
N LYS A 78 -19.07 12.13 5.48
CA LYS A 78 -20.53 12.29 5.30
C LYS A 78 -21.21 10.99 4.90
N LYS A 79 -20.55 10.19 4.04
CA LYS A 79 -21.00 8.85 3.66
C LYS A 79 -20.70 7.78 4.72
N ARG A 80 -20.14 8.15 5.88
CA ARG A 80 -19.75 7.28 6.99
C ARG A 80 -18.75 6.18 6.60
N LEU A 81 -17.95 6.41 5.57
CA LEU A 81 -16.93 5.48 5.13
C LEU A 81 -15.70 5.56 6.03
N LYS A 82 -14.98 4.46 6.16
CA LYS A 82 -13.73 4.39 6.90
C LYS A 82 -12.57 4.67 5.95
N ILE A 83 -11.77 5.66 6.30
CA ILE A 83 -10.66 6.15 5.50
C ILE A 83 -9.38 5.42 5.92
N ASN A 84 -8.72 4.85 4.95
CA ASN A 84 -7.39 4.27 5.08
C ASN A 84 -6.44 5.20 4.31
N LEU A 85 -5.58 5.95 5.00
CA LEU A 85 -4.74 6.98 4.41
C LEU A 85 -3.29 6.54 4.29
N VAL A 86 -2.73 6.63 3.08
CA VAL A 86 -1.29 6.51 2.83
C VAL A 86 -0.72 7.92 2.68
N SER A 87 0.25 8.30 3.50
CA SER A 87 0.81 9.65 3.52
C SER A 87 2.28 9.63 3.95
N ASN A 88 3.04 10.62 3.53
CA ASN A 88 4.41 10.83 4.01
C ASN A 88 4.49 11.58 5.36
N LEU A 89 3.38 11.99 5.93
CA LEU A 89 3.23 12.80 7.15
C LEU A 89 3.98 14.15 7.15
N LEU A 90 4.34 14.70 6.00
CA LEU A 90 5.03 16.00 5.92
C LEU A 90 4.06 17.16 5.75
N PHE A 91 2.88 17.09 6.34
CA PHE A 91 1.83 18.09 6.27
C PHE A 91 1.90 19.10 7.43
N GLY A 92 1.27 20.26 7.20
CA GLY A 92 1.18 21.36 8.18
C GLY A 92 0.14 21.12 9.27
N GLU A 93 0.10 22.05 10.24
CA GLU A 93 -0.77 21.98 11.43
C GLU A 93 -2.26 21.84 11.09
N SER A 94 -2.75 22.61 10.12
CA SER A 94 -4.18 22.59 9.76
C SER A 94 -4.67 21.19 9.32
N ILE A 95 -3.87 20.48 8.54
CA ILE A 95 -4.16 19.10 8.11
C ILE A 95 -4.04 18.13 9.28
N LYS A 96 -3.00 18.28 10.11
CA LYS A 96 -2.84 17.49 11.34
C LYS A 96 -4.07 17.62 12.24
N ASP A 97 -4.47 18.85 12.54
CA ASP A 97 -5.60 19.12 13.43
C ASP A 97 -6.92 18.60 12.86
N TYR A 98 -7.11 18.72 11.53
CA TYR A 98 -8.26 18.13 10.86
C TYR A 98 -8.31 16.60 11.02
N ILE A 99 -7.20 15.90 10.78
CA ILE A 99 -7.13 14.44 10.91
C ILE A 99 -7.36 14.02 12.37
N VAL A 100 -6.69 14.66 13.33
CA VAL A 100 -6.85 14.38 14.77
C VAL A 100 -8.31 14.58 15.20
N LYS A 101 -8.94 15.69 14.80
CA LYS A 101 -10.35 15.95 15.07
C LYS A 101 -11.29 14.88 14.55
N ASN A 102 -10.98 14.33 13.38
CA ASN A 102 -11.79 13.32 12.68
C ASN A 102 -11.21 11.90 12.79
N ILE A 103 -10.36 11.61 13.77
CA ILE A 103 -9.60 10.36 13.87
C ILE A 103 -10.46 9.10 13.83
N ARG A 104 -11.72 9.19 14.28
CA ARG A 104 -12.68 8.08 14.21
C ARG A 104 -13.09 7.67 12.80
N ALA A 105 -12.95 8.57 11.82
CA ALA A 105 -13.17 8.27 10.40
C ALA A 105 -11.94 7.63 9.77
N PHE A 106 -10.73 7.96 10.24
CA PHE A 106 -9.49 7.37 9.77
C PHE A 106 -9.26 6.02 10.45
N ARG A 107 -9.61 4.93 9.74
CA ARG A 107 -9.51 3.58 10.31
C ARG A 107 -8.06 3.17 10.56
N TRP A 108 -7.17 3.47 9.60
CA TRP A 108 -5.74 3.31 9.75
C TRP A 108 -4.97 4.24 8.82
N MET A 109 -3.70 4.46 9.18
CA MET A 109 -2.76 5.25 8.40
C MET A 109 -1.47 4.48 8.16
N LEU A 110 -0.94 4.63 6.95
CA LEU A 110 0.37 4.11 6.53
C LEU A 110 1.32 5.27 6.26
N PRO A 111 2.03 5.76 7.29
CA PRO A 111 3.09 6.74 7.10
C PRO A 111 4.23 6.19 6.25
N ASN A 112 4.52 6.79 5.10
CA ASN A 112 5.75 6.49 4.38
C ASN A 112 6.93 7.14 5.10
N SER A 113 7.69 6.32 5.80
CA SER A 113 8.78 6.72 6.69
C SER A 113 10.17 6.66 6.06
N ALA A 114 10.28 6.42 4.74
CA ALA A 114 11.56 6.38 4.05
C ALA A 114 12.14 7.80 3.85
N GLU A 115 13.45 7.89 3.68
CA GLU A 115 14.17 9.11 3.30
C GLU A 115 13.82 10.36 4.16
N LEU A 116 13.88 10.18 5.48
CA LEU A 116 13.62 11.24 6.47
C LEU A 116 14.89 11.91 6.99
N ASP A 117 16.07 11.58 6.48
CA ASP A 117 17.36 12.04 6.98
C ASP A 117 17.58 13.55 6.86
N GLU A 118 16.81 14.23 6.03
CA GLU A 118 16.76 15.68 6.04
C GLU A 118 16.17 16.18 7.37
N LYS A 119 16.96 16.97 8.10
CA LYS A 119 16.68 17.44 9.47
C LYS A 119 15.27 18.00 9.67
N ASN A 120 14.74 18.70 8.68
CA ASN A 120 13.41 19.28 8.75
C ASN A 120 12.29 18.24 8.46
N ARG A 121 12.55 17.26 7.59
CA ARG A 121 11.59 16.19 7.28
C ARG A 121 11.36 15.31 8.52
N LEU A 122 12.43 14.85 9.14
CA LEU A 122 12.34 14.04 10.36
C LEU A 122 11.58 14.76 11.48
N LYS A 123 11.87 16.04 11.71
CA LYS A 123 11.20 16.84 12.75
C LYS A 123 9.69 16.93 12.51
N THR A 124 9.27 17.25 11.29
CA THR A 124 7.86 17.36 10.91
C THR A 124 7.17 16.01 10.99
N TRP A 125 7.78 14.98 10.41
CA TRP A 125 7.27 13.62 10.42
C TRP A 125 7.07 13.10 11.85
N LYS A 126 8.08 13.22 12.70
CA LYS A 126 8.03 12.81 14.12
C LYS A 126 6.90 13.51 14.88
N LYS A 127 6.78 14.83 14.72
CA LYS A 127 5.70 15.61 15.36
C LYS A 127 4.32 15.10 14.97
N ASN A 128 4.10 14.92 13.67
CA ASN A 128 2.81 14.46 13.16
C ASN A 128 2.54 13.01 13.56
N TYR A 129 3.53 12.13 13.47
CA TYR A 129 3.42 10.73 13.88
C TYR A 129 2.98 10.60 15.35
N LEU A 130 3.66 11.30 16.26
CA LEU A 130 3.36 11.23 17.69
C LEU A 130 1.96 11.79 18.01
N ALA A 131 1.55 12.90 17.38
CA ALA A 131 0.22 13.45 17.56
C ALA A 131 -0.88 12.47 17.10
N LEU A 132 -0.67 11.79 15.98
CA LEU A 132 -1.58 10.76 15.48
C LEU A 132 -1.58 9.52 16.38
N TYR A 133 -0.41 9.09 16.85
CA TYR A 133 -0.31 7.97 17.78
C TYR A 133 -1.17 8.22 19.03
N ASP A 134 -1.00 9.38 19.67
CA ASP A 134 -1.73 9.75 20.89
C ASP A 134 -3.26 9.87 20.61
N ALA A 135 -3.64 10.38 19.44
CA ALA A 135 -5.05 10.45 19.03
C ALA A 135 -5.67 9.06 18.81
N TYR A 136 -4.96 8.14 18.17
CA TYR A 136 -5.43 6.76 17.99
C TYR A 136 -5.51 6.02 19.33
N GLU A 137 -4.49 6.14 20.17
CA GLU A 137 -4.43 5.50 21.48
C GLU A 137 -5.60 5.95 22.37
N SER A 138 -5.86 7.27 22.43
CA SER A 138 -6.94 7.84 23.24
C SER A 138 -8.35 7.50 22.74
N THR A 139 -8.51 7.26 21.44
CA THR A 139 -9.82 7.06 20.81
C THR A 139 -10.23 5.59 20.70
N TRP A 140 -9.28 4.70 20.42
CA TRP A 140 -9.57 3.31 20.09
C TRP A 140 -8.91 2.31 21.03
N GLY A 141 -7.80 2.67 21.69
CA GLY A 141 -6.85 1.72 22.22
C GLY A 141 -6.20 0.89 21.10
N PHE A 142 -5.10 0.26 21.36
CA PHE A 142 -4.42 -0.60 20.37
C PHE A 142 -4.68 -2.10 20.59
N GLU A 143 -5.60 -2.47 21.48
CA GLU A 143 -5.81 -3.86 21.91
C GLU A 143 -6.30 -4.78 20.79
N GLN A 144 -7.04 -4.26 19.81
CA GLN A 144 -7.70 -5.09 18.79
C GLN A 144 -7.04 -5.09 17.41
N SER A 145 -6.42 -4.02 16.97
CA SER A 145 -5.62 -3.96 15.73
C SER A 145 -4.82 -2.67 15.63
N PRO A 146 -3.62 -2.71 15.01
CA PRO A 146 -2.84 -1.51 14.74
C PRO A 146 -3.63 -0.54 13.85
N ARG A 147 -3.54 0.75 14.18
CA ARG A 147 -4.20 1.84 13.44
C ARG A 147 -3.20 2.76 12.76
N LEU A 148 -2.04 2.91 13.35
CA LEU A 148 -0.93 3.68 12.81
C LEU A 148 0.26 2.76 12.62
N TYR A 149 0.71 2.61 11.38
CA TYR A 149 1.84 1.76 11.05
C TYR A 149 3.09 2.60 10.86
N LEU A 150 4.24 2.10 11.28
CA LEU A 150 5.52 2.60 10.79
C LEU A 150 5.79 1.89 9.46
N SER A 151 5.69 2.60 8.34
CA SER A 151 5.73 2.00 7.02
C SER A 151 7.03 2.30 6.28
N LEU A 152 7.69 1.27 5.78
CA LEU A 152 8.89 1.36 4.97
C LEU A 152 8.73 0.54 3.69
N THR A 153 9.17 1.10 2.56
CA THR A 153 9.34 0.32 1.32
C THR A 153 10.77 -0.17 1.24
N VAL A 154 10.92 -1.48 1.12
CA VAL A 154 12.20 -2.15 0.90
C VAL A 154 12.49 -2.13 -0.59
N SER A 155 13.55 -1.44 -0.99
CA SER A 155 13.95 -1.27 -2.39
C SER A 155 15.44 -1.45 -2.59
N ARG A 156 15.84 -1.68 -3.85
CA ARG A 156 17.24 -1.73 -4.26
C ARG A 156 17.95 -0.40 -4.03
N ASP A 157 17.24 0.69 -4.25
CA ASP A 157 17.81 2.05 -4.26
C ASP A 157 17.76 2.74 -2.89
N PHE A 158 17.50 1.97 -1.84
CA PHE A 158 17.51 2.49 -0.48
C PHE A 158 18.92 2.91 -0.06
N LYS A 159 19.18 4.21 -0.03
CA LYS A 159 20.54 4.79 0.01
C LYS A 159 21.12 4.99 1.41
N GLU A 160 20.30 5.01 2.46
CA GLU A 160 20.71 5.58 3.75
C GLU A 160 21.41 4.57 4.67
N ARG A 161 20.78 3.43 4.88
CA ARG A 161 21.23 2.34 5.78
C ARG A 161 20.62 1.05 5.30
N ASN A 162 21.06 -0.09 5.84
CA ASN A 162 20.25 -1.27 5.62
C ASN A 162 18.86 -1.08 6.26
N HIS A 163 17.84 -1.69 5.70
CA HIS A 163 16.46 -1.48 6.08
C HIS A 163 16.18 -1.79 7.55
N PHE A 164 16.85 -2.80 8.11
CA PHE A 164 16.72 -3.18 9.51
C PHE A 164 17.25 -2.11 10.46
N GLU A 165 18.45 -1.58 10.22
CA GLU A 165 19.03 -0.52 11.06
C GLU A 165 18.24 0.78 10.94
N TYR A 166 17.69 1.06 9.77
CA TYR A 166 16.82 2.21 9.57
C TYR A 166 15.52 2.10 10.37
N ILE A 167 14.87 0.93 10.38
CA ILE A 167 13.67 0.68 11.18
C ILE A 167 13.97 0.84 12.67
N LYS A 168 15.06 0.28 13.17
CA LYS A 168 15.47 0.45 14.56
C LYS A 168 15.64 1.92 14.93
N TRP A 169 16.31 2.65 14.05
CA TRP A 169 16.50 4.09 14.24
C TRP A 169 15.15 4.84 14.26
N LEU A 170 14.23 4.56 13.34
CA LEU A 170 12.91 5.17 13.33
C LEU A 170 12.11 4.88 14.61
N VAL A 171 12.10 3.63 15.07
CA VAL A 171 11.43 3.23 16.30
C VAL A 171 11.97 4.03 17.49
N ALA A 172 13.29 4.21 17.58
CA ALA A 172 13.92 5.05 18.60
C ALA A 172 13.50 6.53 18.48
N GLN A 173 13.37 7.06 17.25
CA GLN A 173 12.92 8.45 17.05
C GLN A 173 11.54 8.73 17.63
N VAL A 174 10.65 7.76 17.62
CA VAL A 174 9.28 7.90 18.15
C VAL A 174 9.12 7.31 19.56
N HIS A 175 10.22 7.18 20.30
CA HIS A 175 10.21 6.71 21.70
C HIS A 175 9.53 5.35 21.90
N ASN A 176 9.72 4.42 20.95
CA ASN A 176 9.10 3.09 20.89
C ASN A 176 7.55 3.10 20.83
N LYS A 177 6.94 4.23 20.50
CA LYS A 177 5.50 4.33 20.25
C LYS A 177 5.15 3.74 18.87
N VAL A 178 5.31 2.43 18.72
CA VAL A 178 5.04 1.69 17.48
C VAL A 178 4.34 0.39 17.81
N ASN A 179 3.16 0.18 17.23
CA ASN A 179 2.37 -1.05 17.41
C ASN A 179 2.50 -1.98 16.22
N ALA A 180 2.78 -1.43 15.05
CA ALA A 180 2.97 -2.21 13.84
C ALA A 180 3.97 -1.56 12.89
N ILE A 181 4.74 -2.42 12.22
CA ILE A 181 5.62 -2.07 11.12
C ILE A 181 5.01 -2.67 9.85
N ARG A 182 4.82 -1.84 8.83
CA ARG A 182 4.39 -2.30 7.51
C ARG A 182 5.57 -2.26 6.56
N ILE A 183 5.85 -3.40 5.93
CA ILE A 183 6.87 -3.54 4.91
C ILE A 183 6.20 -3.53 3.53
N GLY A 184 6.47 -2.50 2.74
CA GLY A 184 6.22 -2.52 1.31
C GLY A 184 7.41 -3.13 0.59
N LEU A 185 7.17 -3.80 -0.52
CA LEU A 185 8.23 -4.33 -1.37
C LEU A 185 8.28 -3.52 -2.66
N ASP A 186 9.49 -3.14 -3.05
CA ASP A 186 9.72 -2.66 -4.39
C ASP A 186 9.58 -3.85 -5.36
N LEU A 187 8.55 -3.77 -6.16
CA LEU A 187 8.17 -4.85 -7.08
C LEU A 187 8.80 -4.68 -8.47
N THR A 188 9.76 -3.76 -8.63
CA THR A 188 10.40 -3.53 -9.92
C THR A 188 11.43 -4.60 -10.25
N GLY A 189 11.28 -5.23 -11.42
CA GLY A 189 12.21 -6.24 -11.93
C GLY A 189 12.37 -7.48 -11.06
N THR A 190 13.50 -8.14 -11.21
CA THR A 190 13.84 -9.43 -10.56
C THR A 190 14.48 -9.26 -9.17
N TYR A 191 14.52 -8.05 -8.62
CA TYR A 191 15.18 -7.73 -7.34
C TYR A 191 14.81 -8.66 -6.18
N LEU A 192 13.55 -9.11 -6.13
CA LEU A 192 13.08 -9.99 -5.07
C LEU A 192 13.46 -11.47 -5.27
N ILE A 193 13.86 -11.87 -6.48
CA ILE A 193 14.11 -13.28 -6.78
C ILE A 193 15.43 -13.72 -6.17
N ASN A 194 15.39 -14.76 -5.33
CA ASN A 194 16.56 -15.37 -4.69
C ASN A 194 17.47 -14.37 -3.92
N ASN A 195 16.98 -13.20 -3.55
CA ASN A 195 17.75 -12.20 -2.80
C ASN A 195 17.87 -12.60 -1.32
N LYS A 196 18.85 -13.47 -1.01
CA LYS A 196 19.08 -14.00 0.32
C LYS A 196 19.48 -12.92 1.35
N GLU A 197 20.17 -11.88 0.93
CA GLU A 197 20.53 -10.78 1.84
C GLU A 197 19.28 -10.01 2.26
N LEU A 198 18.38 -9.73 1.35
CA LEU A 198 17.07 -9.17 1.67
C LEU A 198 16.29 -10.08 2.62
N GLY A 199 16.27 -11.39 2.38
CA GLY A 199 15.64 -12.36 3.27
C GLY A 199 16.22 -12.33 4.69
N LYS A 200 17.54 -12.18 4.84
CA LYS A 200 18.20 -12.00 6.14
C LYS A 200 17.77 -10.70 6.84
N GLU A 201 17.69 -9.59 6.09
CA GLU A 201 17.22 -8.32 6.65
C GLU A 201 15.76 -8.41 7.12
N LEU A 202 14.89 -8.95 6.29
CA LEU A 202 13.48 -9.16 6.65
C LEU A 202 13.33 -10.07 7.88
N THR A 203 14.17 -11.11 7.98
CA THR A 203 14.20 -11.98 9.17
C THR A 203 14.58 -11.20 10.44
N LYS A 204 15.58 -10.29 10.36
CA LYS A 204 15.96 -9.43 11.49
C LYS A 204 14.82 -8.49 11.89
N ILE A 205 14.10 -7.93 10.91
CA ILE A 205 12.94 -7.05 11.16
C ILE A 205 11.82 -7.84 11.89
N LEU A 206 11.52 -9.05 11.44
CA LEU A 206 10.52 -9.91 12.08
C LEU A 206 10.88 -10.23 13.53
N ARG A 207 12.12 -10.69 13.78
CA ARG A 207 12.62 -10.97 15.13
C ARG A 207 12.62 -9.74 16.04
N PHE A 208 12.95 -8.58 15.48
CA PHE A 208 12.87 -7.32 16.20
C PHE A 208 11.42 -6.99 16.59
N GLY A 209 10.48 -7.20 15.69
CA GLY A 209 9.05 -7.04 15.99
C GLY A 209 8.61 -7.96 17.12
N GLU A 210 8.92 -9.26 17.06
CA GLU A 210 8.63 -10.25 18.11
C GLU A 210 9.22 -9.82 19.47
N ALA A 211 10.50 -9.48 19.50
CA ALA A 211 11.20 -9.10 20.73
C ALA A 211 10.66 -7.81 21.38
N ASN A 212 10.01 -6.94 20.62
CA ASN A 212 9.46 -5.67 21.08
C ASN A 212 7.92 -5.62 21.10
N ASN A 213 7.26 -6.76 20.90
CA ASN A 213 5.80 -6.87 20.78
C ASN A 213 5.20 -5.94 19.71
N ILE A 214 5.90 -5.77 18.59
CA ILE A 214 5.49 -4.97 17.44
C ILE A 214 5.04 -5.91 16.32
N SER A 215 3.81 -5.75 15.85
CA SER A 215 3.32 -6.52 14.70
C SER A 215 4.06 -6.12 13.42
N VAL A 216 4.52 -7.09 12.64
CA VAL A 216 5.14 -6.84 11.33
C VAL A 216 4.26 -7.40 10.24
N VAL A 217 3.87 -6.55 9.27
CA VAL A 217 2.97 -6.91 8.19
C VAL A 217 3.57 -6.54 6.83
N SER A 218 3.13 -7.18 5.75
CA SER A 218 3.47 -6.80 4.39
C SER A 218 2.22 -6.58 3.54
N ASP A 219 2.27 -5.65 2.59
CA ASP A 219 1.18 -5.42 1.64
C ASP A 219 1.14 -6.45 0.53
N CYS A 220 2.32 -6.79 0.02
CA CYS A 220 2.49 -7.75 -1.06
C CYS A 220 3.01 -9.07 -0.50
N GLN A 221 2.75 -10.14 -1.23
CA GLN A 221 3.26 -11.45 -0.86
C GLN A 221 4.78 -11.46 -0.98
N VAL A 222 5.43 -11.94 0.06
CA VAL A 222 6.89 -12.07 0.11
C VAL A 222 7.28 -13.43 -0.50
N PRO A 223 8.09 -13.47 -1.56
CA PRO A 223 8.46 -14.72 -2.20
C PRO A 223 9.18 -15.68 -1.25
N PRO A 224 8.82 -16.98 -1.23
CA PRO A 224 9.46 -17.95 -0.33
C PRO A 224 10.94 -18.16 -0.61
N CYS A 225 11.40 -17.88 -1.83
CA CYS A 225 12.82 -17.97 -2.19
C CYS A 225 13.74 -16.95 -1.49
N LEU A 226 13.18 -15.94 -0.82
CA LEU A 226 13.96 -15.04 0.03
C LEU A 226 14.43 -15.71 1.33
N TRP A 227 13.76 -16.75 1.77
CA TRP A 227 14.02 -17.40 3.04
C TRP A 227 14.90 -18.64 2.88
N GLU A 228 15.70 -18.96 3.89
CA GLU A 228 16.51 -20.16 3.94
C GLU A 228 15.97 -21.18 4.95
N GLY A 229 15.78 -22.40 4.50
CA GLY A 229 15.52 -23.56 5.36
C GLY A 229 14.37 -23.34 6.37
N LYS A 230 14.63 -23.63 7.63
CA LYS A 230 13.65 -23.54 8.74
C LYS A 230 13.11 -22.12 8.99
N THR A 231 13.73 -21.08 8.46
CA THR A 231 13.26 -19.70 8.62
C THR A 231 11.93 -19.50 7.91
N TYR A 232 11.73 -20.14 6.77
CA TYR A 232 10.46 -20.09 6.03
C TYR A 232 9.32 -20.66 6.91
N GLU A 233 9.49 -21.82 7.50
CA GLU A 233 8.48 -22.44 8.37
C GLU A 233 8.18 -21.56 9.60
N SER A 234 9.22 -21.01 10.23
CA SER A 234 9.07 -20.09 11.37
C SER A 234 8.32 -18.83 11.01
N VAL A 235 8.61 -18.23 9.86
CA VAL A 235 7.91 -17.03 9.35
C VAL A 235 6.45 -17.34 9.05
N MET A 236 6.16 -18.52 8.45
CA MET A 236 4.80 -18.95 8.15
C MET A 236 3.96 -19.20 9.40
N LEU A 237 4.57 -19.77 10.46
CA LEU A 237 3.86 -20.11 11.69
C LEU A 237 3.62 -18.91 12.61
N ASN A 238 4.53 -17.94 12.63
CA ASN A 238 4.53 -16.86 13.63
C ASN A 238 4.01 -15.52 13.10
N SER A 239 3.92 -15.33 11.78
CA SER A 239 3.55 -14.04 11.21
C SER A 239 2.07 -13.97 10.82
N ARG A 240 1.20 -13.66 11.78
CA ARG A 240 -0.24 -13.44 11.52
C ARG A 240 -0.55 -12.33 10.52
N GLY A 241 0.42 -11.54 10.10
CA GLY A 241 0.25 -10.39 9.21
C GLY A 241 1.12 -10.38 7.97
N PHE A 242 2.09 -11.30 7.85
CA PHE A 242 2.88 -11.41 6.63
C PHE A 242 2.08 -12.19 5.59
N ALA A 243 1.76 -11.56 4.47
CA ALA A 243 1.10 -12.23 3.36
C ALA A 243 2.08 -13.24 2.74
N THR A 244 2.08 -14.44 3.29
CA THR A 244 2.82 -15.56 2.74
C THR A 244 2.05 -16.18 1.59
N PHE A 245 2.75 -16.78 0.63
CA PHE A 245 2.17 -17.60 -0.43
C PHE A 245 1.54 -18.84 0.22
N THR A 246 0.35 -18.67 0.79
CA THR A 246 -0.42 -19.80 1.25
C THR A 246 -1.13 -20.45 0.07
N ASP A 247 -1.27 -21.74 0.15
CA ASP A 247 -1.94 -22.73 -0.67
C ASP A 247 -3.23 -22.24 -1.38
N ARG A 248 -3.11 -21.20 -2.20
CA ARG A 248 -4.22 -20.70 -3.00
C ARG A 248 -4.19 -21.42 -4.33
N LYS A 249 -5.25 -22.20 -4.58
CA LYS A 249 -5.62 -22.72 -5.88
C LYS A 249 -5.88 -21.63 -6.94
N SER A 250 -5.41 -20.39 -6.72
CA SER A 250 -5.61 -19.29 -7.66
C SER A 250 -4.48 -19.29 -8.69
N GLU A 251 -4.83 -19.07 -9.94
CA GLU A 251 -3.90 -18.97 -11.05
C GLU A 251 -2.98 -17.74 -10.98
N THR A 252 -3.12 -16.91 -9.93
CA THR A 252 -2.37 -15.67 -9.74
C THR A 252 -1.71 -15.64 -8.36
N THR A 253 -0.56 -14.98 -8.27
CA THR A 253 0.17 -14.76 -7.00
C THR A 253 -0.46 -13.72 -6.10
N CYS A 254 -1.38 -12.88 -6.63
CA CYS A 254 -1.98 -11.79 -5.88
C CYS A 254 -3.39 -12.15 -5.41
N GLY A 255 -3.58 -12.14 -4.09
CA GLY A 255 -4.92 -12.31 -3.48
C GLY A 255 -5.60 -11.00 -3.14
N PHE A 256 -4.94 -9.86 -3.38
CA PHE A 256 -5.44 -8.52 -3.13
C PHE A 256 -5.41 -7.73 -4.45
N LEU A 257 -6.57 -7.45 -4.98
CA LEU A 257 -6.73 -6.76 -6.25
C LEU A 257 -7.52 -5.47 -6.02
N PRO A 258 -6.85 -4.37 -5.60
CA PRO A 258 -7.52 -3.09 -5.47
C PRO A 258 -7.88 -2.55 -6.86
N ILE A 259 -8.93 -1.75 -6.91
CA ILE A 259 -9.24 -0.92 -8.07
C ILE A 259 -8.75 0.48 -7.75
N ASP A 260 -7.75 0.93 -8.49
CA ASP A 260 -7.20 2.27 -8.38
C ASP A 260 -7.95 3.20 -9.33
N VAL A 261 -8.54 4.25 -8.79
CA VAL A 261 -9.31 5.27 -9.54
C VAL A 261 -8.54 6.57 -9.57
N PHE A 262 -8.46 7.18 -10.73
CA PHE A 262 -7.70 8.41 -10.99
C PHE A 262 -8.60 9.64 -11.17
N PRO A 263 -8.05 10.86 -11.06
CA PRO A 263 -8.81 12.11 -11.19
C PRO A 263 -9.54 12.28 -12.53
N ASP A 264 -9.02 11.69 -13.60
CA ASP A 264 -9.62 11.73 -14.96
C ASP A 264 -10.77 10.72 -15.16
N GLY A 265 -11.11 9.95 -14.11
CA GLY A 265 -12.14 8.92 -14.19
C GLY A 265 -11.66 7.60 -14.78
N THR A 266 -10.38 7.48 -15.08
CA THR A 266 -9.81 6.18 -15.46
C THR A 266 -9.57 5.32 -14.23
N SER A 267 -9.49 4.02 -14.43
CA SER A 267 -9.23 3.07 -13.35
C SER A 267 -8.35 1.92 -13.82
N THR A 268 -7.58 1.38 -12.91
CA THR A 268 -6.72 0.22 -13.16
C THR A 268 -6.77 -0.73 -11.98
N GLN A 269 -6.35 -1.95 -12.21
CA GLN A 269 -6.13 -2.91 -11.15
C GLN A 269 -4.64 -3.03 -10.89
N CYS A 270 -4.21 -2.79 -9.65
CA CYS A 270 -2.81 -2.75 -9.28
C CYS A 270 -2.01 -1.68 -10.02
N TYR A 271 -1.58 -0.68 -9.29
CA TYR A 271 -0.89 0.50 -9.80
C TYR A 271 0.30 0.19 -10.75
N PRO A 272 1.18 -0.79 -10.44
CA PRO A 272 2.27 -1.18 -11.35
C PRO A 272 1.80 -1.71 -12.71
N LEU A 273 0.54 -2.09 -12.85
CA LEU A 273 -0.06 -2.58 -14.10
C LEU A 273 -0.75 -1.48 -14.90
N LYS A 274 -0.57 -0.21 -14.53
CA LYS A 274 -1.11 0.92 -15.30
C LYS A 274 -0.58 0.88 -16.73
N GLY A 275 -1.50 0.94 -17.70
CA GLY A 275 -1.18 0.82 -19.12
C GLY A 275 -1.40 -0.56 -19.71
N THR A 276 -1.38 -1.63 -18.89
CA THR A 276 -1.62 -3.00 -19.36
C THR A 276 -3.04 -3.50 -19.09
N VAL A 277 -3.69 -2.94 -18.06
CA VAL A 277 -5.06 -3.31 -17.64
C VAL A 277 -5.88 -2.04 -17.42
N ASN A 278 -6.07 -1.23 -18.47
CA ASN A 278 -6.92 -0.05 -18.40
C ASN A 278 -8.37 -0.44 -18.67
N VAL A 279 -9.25 -0.16 -17.73
CA VAL A 279 -10.68 0.05 -17.99
C VAL A 279 -10.86 1.56 -18.08
N ASN A 280 -11.13 2.05 -19.29
CA ASN A 280 -11.01 3.47 -19.62
C ASN A 280 -12.06 4.39 -19.00
N ASP A 281 -13.08 3.85 -18.36
CA ASP A 281 -14.14 4.66 -17.76
C ASP A 281 -14.68 3.99 -16.51
N VAL A 282 -14.44 4.60 -15.36
CA VAL A 282 -14.96 4.11 -14.08
C VAL A 282 -16.49 4.20 -14.01
N PHE A 283 -17.12 5.05 -14.82
CA PHE A 283 -18.58 5.19 -14.93
C PHE A 283 -19.19 4.38 -16.09
N GLY A 284 -18.37 3.72 -16.90
CA GLY A 284 -18.81 3.00 -18.12
C GLY A 284 -19.63 1.75 -17.85
N LEU A 285 -19.65 1.28 -16.60
CA LEU A 285 -20.55 0.19 -16.19
C LEU A 285 -21.77 0.78 -15.46
N PRO A 286 -23.01 0.30 -15.77
CA PRO A 286 -24.17 0.72 -15.01
C PRO A 286 -23.96 0.50 -13.51
N GLY A 287 -24.36 1.44 -12.67
CA GLY A 287 -24.15 1.39 -11.21
C GLY A 287 -24.80 0.17 -10.53
N GLU A 288 -25.79 -0.43 -11.19
CA GLU A 288 -26.40 -1.69 -10.78
C GLU A 288 -25.58 -2.94 -11.18
N VAL A 289 -24.75 -2.83 -12.21
CA VAL A 289 -23.74 -3.85 -12.55
C VAL A 289 -22.53 -3.61 -11.68
N LYS A 290 -22.77 -3.57 -10.50
CA LYS A 290 -22.12 -3.49 -9.23
C LYS A 290 -20.65 -3.88 -9.27
N ARG A 291 -19.94 -3.20 -8.43
CA ARG A 291 -18.59 -3.46 -7.95
C ARG A 291 -18.09 -4.90 -8.13
N LYS A 292 -18.91 -5.93 -7.84
CA LYS A 292 -18.56 -7.34 -8.08
C LYS A 292 -18.30 -7.69 -9.55
N SER A 293 -19.04 -7.11 -10.48
CA SER A 293 -18.84 -7.35 -11.91
C SER A 293 -17.58 -6.62 -12.39
N LEU A 294 -17.35 -5.40 -11.89
CA LEU A 294 -16.13 -4.67 -12.16
C LEU A 294 -14.91 -5.44 -11.62
N GLU A 295 -14.96 -5.87 -10.36
CA GLU A 295 -13.91 -6.69 -9.75
C GLU A 295 -13.66 -7.98 -10.54
N SER A 296 -14.70 -8.65 -11.03
CA SER A 296 -14.58 -9.85 -11.84
C SER A 296 -13.95 -9.57 -13.21
N GLU A 297 -14.31 -8.47 -13.87
CA GLU A 297 -13.72 -8.07 -15.15
C GLU A 297 -12.24 -7.75 -15.01
N TYR A 298 -11.88 -6.99 -13.97
CA TYR A 298 -10.47 -6.68 -13.65
C TYR A 298 -9.70 -7.95 -13.34
N GLN A 299 -10.29 -8.85 -12.53
CA GLN A 299 -9.65 -10.13 -12.21
C GLN A 299 -9.35 -10.92 -13.47
N LYS A 300 -10.30 -11.00 -14.41
CA LYS A 300 -10.10 -11.69 -15.68
C LYS A 300 -8.97 -11.07 -16.49
N LYS A 301 -8.97 -9.74 -16.66
CA LYS A 301 -7.89 -9.03 -17.37
C LYS A 301 -6.54 -9.21 -16.69
N TYR A 302 -6.49 -9.22 -15.37
CA TYR A 302 -5.26 -9.48 -14.62
C TYR A 302 -4.72 -10.88 -14.90
N VAL A 303 -5.57 -11.92 -14.86
CA VAL A 303 -5.20 -13.30 -15.17
C VAL A 303 -4.71 -13.44 -16.61
N ASP A 304 -5.42 -12.82 -17.56
CA ASP A 304 -5.06 -12.86 -18.97
C ASP A 304 -3.71 -12.17 -19.23
N ASN A 305 -3.43 -11.07 -18.54
CA ASN A 305 -2.13 -10.40 -18.61
C ASN A 305 -1.05 -11.25 -17.96
N TYR A 306 -1.29 -11.81 -16.77
CA TYR A 306 -0.33 -12.67 -16.10
C TYR A 306 0.11 -13.84 -16.98
N LYS A 307 -0.82 -14.45 -17.75
CA LYS A 307 -0.53 -15.54 -18.68
C LYS A 307 0.34 -15.12 -19.89
N ARG A 308 0.41 -13.80 -20.18
CA ARG A 308 1.22 -13.27 -21.29
C ARG A 308 2.68 -13.05 -20.92
N TYR A 309 2.99 -12.95 -19.62
CA TYR A 309 4.36 -12.74 -19.18
C TYR A 309 5.11 -14.06 -19.07
N ASN A 310 6.33 -14.05 -19.57
CA ASN A 310 7.24 -15.18 -19.36
C ASN A 310 7.63 -15.23 -17.88
N ILE A 311 7.49 -16.40 -17.29
CA ILE A 311 7.96 -16.63 -15.93
C ILE A 311 9.48 -16.59 -15.95
N PRO A 312 10.14 -15.82 -15.04
CA PRO A 312 11.60 -15.77 -14.99
C PRO A 312 12.20 -17.18 -14.88
N ARG A 313 13.30 -17.37 -15.58
CA ARG A 313 13.98 -18.68 -15.64
C ARG A 313 14.30 -19.21 -14.24
N GLU A 314 14.71 -18.32 -13.35
CA GLU A 314 15.01 -18.61 -11.95
C GLU A 314 13.79 -19.16 -11.18
N CYS A 315 12.58 -18.81 -11.63
CA CYS A 315 11.35 -19.34 -11.05
C CYS A 315 10.97 -20.70 -11.64
N ILE A 316 11.29 -20.99 -12.90
CA ILE A 316 10.93 -22.26 -13.56
C ILE A 316 11.60 -23.44 -12.85
N ASP A 317 12.87 -23.29 -12.48
CA ASP A 317 13.67 -24.32 -11.82
C ASP A 317 13.56 -24.28 -10.27
N CYS A 318 12.72 -23.38 -9.73
CA CYS A 318 12.59 -23.18 -8.30
C CYS A 318 11.74 -24.28 -7.65
N VAL A 319 12.24 -24.84 -6.54
CA VAL A 319 11.56 -25.90 -5.78
C VAL A 319 10.19 -25.49 -5.22
N PHE A 320 9.94 -24.18 -5.05
CA PHE A 320 8.69 -23.63 -4.56
C PHE A 320 7.69 -23.36 -5.69
N TYR A 321 8.13 -23.30 -6.95
CA TYR A 321 7.24 -23.02 -8.07
C TYR A 321 6.23 -24.14 -8.25
N LYS A 322 4.95 -23.78 -8.40
CA LYS A 322 3.79 -24.70 -8.42
C LYS A 322 3.57 -25.54 -7.15
N LYS A 323 4.37 -25.31 -6.09
CA LYS A 323 4.24 -26.00 -4.80
C LYS A 323 3.93 -25.01 -3.66
N GLY A 324 3.17 -23.97 -3.92
CA GLY A 324 2.85 -22.90 -2.98
C GLY A 324 3.35 -21.52 -3.41
N CYS A 325 4.08 -21.44 -4.52
CA CYS A 325 4.47 -20.20 -5.17
C CYS A 325 4.16 -20.29 -6.66
N ASN A 326 3.44 -19.30 -7.19
CA ASN A 326 3.11 -19.22 -8.61
C ASN A 326 4.08 -18.30 -9.40
N GLY A 327 5.26 -18.04 -8.86
CA GLY A 327 6.22 -17.10 -9.42
C GLY A 327 6.08 -15.70 -8.80
N ILE A 328 6.67 -14.70 -9.43
CA ILE A 328 6.58 -13.32 -8.98
C ILE A 328 5.26 -12.67 -9.41
N CYS A 329 4.86 -11.62 -8.70
CA CYS A 329 3.67 -10.84 -9.02
C CYS A 329 3.76 -10.25 -10.45
N ALA A 330 2.63 -10.17 -11.15
CA ALA A 330 2.58 -9.56 -12.49
C ALA A 330 3.08 -8.11 -12.50
N GLY A 331 2.92 -7.37 -11.41
CA GLY A 331 3.51 -6.03 -11.26
C GLY A 331 5.03 -6.02 -11.26
N CYS A 332 5.67 -7.12 -10.80
CA CYS A 332 7.12 -7.26 -10.86
C CYS A 332 7.65 -7.52 -12.28
N LEU A 333 6.82 -8.08 -13.14
CA LEU A 333 7.21 -8.46 -14.51
C LEU A 333 7.11 -7.28 -15.49
N ASN A 334 6.41 -6.21 -15.12
CA ASN A 334 6.12 -5.09 -16.01
C ASN A 334 7.35 -4.21 -16.33
N GLY A 335 8.49 -4.44 -15.66
CA GLY A 335 9.76 -3.72 -15.92
C GLY A 335 10.69 -4.40 -16.92
N GLU A 336 10.38 -5.62 -17.33
CA GLU A 336 11.19 -6.38 -18.31
C GLU A 336 10.33 -6.66 -19.55
N SER A 337 10.13 -5.65 -20.42
CA SER A 337 9.80 -5.93 -21.81
C SER A 337 10.98 -6.66 -22.40
N ASN A 338 10.81 -7.94 -22.72
CA ASN A 338 11.78 -8.66 -23.55
C ASN A 338 11.89 -7.93 -24.90
N GLU A 339 12.95 -7.15 -25.08
CA GLU A 339 13.52 -6.89 -26.39
C GLU A 339 14.22 -8.14 -26.92
#